data_f76d410951a01885b5347156c17533be
#
_entry.id   f76d410951a01885b5347156c17533be
#
_cell.length_a   1.000
_cell.length_b   1.000
_cell.length_c   1.000
_cell.angle_alpha   90.00
_cell.angle_beta   90.00
_cell.angle_gamma   90.00
#
_symmetry.space_group_name_H-M   'P 1'
#
loop_
_entity.id
_entity.type
_entity.pdbx_description
1 polymer ?
#
loop_
_entity_poly.entity_id
_entity_poly.type
_entity_poly.pdbx_seq_one_letter_code
_entity_poly.pdbx_strand_id
1 'polypeptide(L)'
;HWRPAKSKLKPYAASCYDSVVVRYEAYLIQTGKTITNIRHHIHLIAGFLSHMESEGITSLPMIKAEHIHERFAAANDKAGFRKAVKMFFRYACKYGLVENDNSRWIPAVPRHRPIPSVYTKDEIERILDSIDRATSLGKRNYCMILIAARLGIRSCDIAGLKLEDIRHREGLIRIIQQKTDIPVEYPILDEIAEALKDYLDNARPDSDLAYVFLAQPRPVASALSTQGIYAVVSGAIARAGIDMSSRRHGAHALRSSLASHLLADGKTYPEIQQVLGHASPDAARHYIRVEAERLRECAIEVPVFPNELIAYFQERR
;
A
#
# COMPACT_ATOMS: atom_id res chain seq x y z
N HIS A 1 -23.31 -2.50 -22.42
CA HIS A 1 -24.20 -1.91 -21.38
C HIS A 1 -23.69 -2.29 -19.99
N TRP A 2 -22.73 -1.49 -19.47
CA TRP A 2 -22.27 -1.59 -18.10
C TRP A 2 -23.31 -0.96 -17.18
N ARG A 3 -23.94 -1.76 -16.33
CA ARG A 3 -24.75 -1.25 -15.21
C ARG A 3 -23.84 -1.05 -14.01
N PRO A 4 -23.76 0.16 -13.42
CA PRO A 4 -23.00 0.36 -12.20
C PRO A 4 -23.61 -0.53 -11.09
N ALA A 5 -22.79 -1.41 -10.53
CA ALA A 5 -23.13 -2.13 -9.33
C ALA A 5 -23.49 -1.08 -8.27
N LYS A 6 -24.72 -1.14 -7.72
CA LYS A 6 -25.17 -0.28 -6.62
C LYS A 6 -24.10 -0.34 -5.53
N SER A 7 -23.45 0.78 -5.26
CA SER A 7 -22.49 0.88 -4.18
C SER A 7 -23.23 0.54 -2.88
N LYS A 8 -22.84 -0.55 -2.23
CA LYS A 8 -23.30 -0.86 -0.87
C LYS A 8 -22.49 0.00 0.12
N LEU A 9 -22.51 1.30 -0.07
CA LEU A 9 -22.18 2.23 1.02
C LEU A 9 -23.37 2.13 2.00
N LYS A 10 -23.08 1.92 3.30
CA LYS A 10 -24.13 2.05 4.33
C LYS A 10 -24.79 3.40 4.10
N PRO A 11 -26.14 3.48 4.08
CA PRO A 11 -26.79 4.77 3.98
C PRO A 11 -26.30 5.61 5.16
N TYR A 12 -25.58 6.69 4.85
CA TYR A 12 -25.36 7.74 5.83
C TYR A 12 -26.75 8.27 6.23
N ALA A 13 -26.93 8.67 7.48
CA ALA A 13 -28.15 9.37 7.86
C ALA A 13 -28.39 10.49 6.87
N ALA A 14 -29.64 10.67 6.41
CA ALA A 14 -29.98 11.67 5.40
C ALA A 14 -29.39 13.01 5.78
N SER A 15 -28.50 13.54 4.92
CA SER A 15 -27.71 14.76 5.16
C SER A 15 -28.06 15.80 4.11
N CYS A 16 -28.03 17.06 4.52
CA CYS A 16 -28.18 18.19 3.57
C CYS A 16 -27.10 18.17 2.45
N TYR A 17 -26.02 17.41 2.65
CA TYR A 17 -24.91 17.27 1.69
C TYR A 17 -25.00 16.04 0.78
N ASP A 18 -25.99 15.17 0.92
CA ASP A 18 -26.08 13.91 0.16
C ASP A 18 -25.99 14.13 -1.35
N SER A 19 -26.67 15.14 -1.87
CA SER A 19 -26.63 15.46 -3.31
C SER A 19 -25.25 15.85 -3.80
N VAL A 20 -24.47 16.50 -2.96
CA VAL A 20 -23.08 16.91 -3.27
C VAL A 20 -22.15 15.71 -3.22
N VAL A 21 -22.29 14.86 -2.21
CA VAL A 21 -21.48 13.63 -2.06
C VAL A 21 -21.70 12.68 -3.23
N VAL A 22 -22.94 12.47 -3.65
CA VAL A 22 -23.29 11.61 -4.81
C VAL A 22 -22.66 12.16 -6.10
N ARG A 23 -22.76 13.48 -6.36
CA ARG A 23 -22.11 14.11 -7.53
C ARG A 23 -20.59 14.01 -7.48
N TYR A 24 -20.01 14.16 -6.30
CA TYR A 24 -18.57 14.02 -6.12
C TYR A 24 -18.09 12.57 -6.35
N GLU A 25 -18.86 11.57 -5.89
CA GLU A 25 -18.58 10.16 -6.19
C GLU A 25 -18.57 9.89 -7.70
N ALA A 26 -19.60 10.36 -8.41
CA ALA A 26 -19.68 10.26 -9.86
C ALA A 26 -18.47 10.90 -10.56
N TYR A 27 -18.05 12.07 -10.09
CA TYR A 27 -16.83 12.73 -10.59
C TYR A 27 -15.58 11.89 -10.36
N LEU A 28 -15.42 11.30 -9.16
CA LEU A 28 -14.27 10.45 -8.87
C LEU A 28 -14.21 9.21 -9.77
N ILE A 29 -15.36 8.62 -10.08
CA ILE A 29 -15.47 7.49 -11.02
C ILE A 29 -14.97 7.91 -12.41
N GLN A 30 -15.39 9.08 -12.90
CA GLN A 30 -14.94 9.59 -14.20
C GLN A 30 -13.44 9.90 -14.26
N THR A 31 -12.79 10.16 -13.13
CA THR A 31 -11.34 10.41 -13.08
C THR A 31 -10.48 9.14 -13.11
N GLY A 32 -11.06 7.96 -13.34
CA GLY A 32 -10.33 6.69 -13.43
C GLY A 32 -9.72 6.18 -12.12
N LYS A 33 -10.22 6.65 -10.97
CA LYS A 33 -9.75 6.16 -9.67
C LYS A 33 -10.29 4.77 -9.37
N THR A 34 -9.49 3.98 -8.65
CA THR A 34 -9.94 2.67 -8.18
C THR A 34 -11.09 2.79 -7.18
N ILE A 35 -12.01 1.82 -7.19
CA ILE A 35 -13.16 1.78 -6.29
C ILE A 35 -12.75 1.92 -4.82
N THR A 36 -11.64 1.29 -4.42
CA THR A 36 -11.12 1.39 -3.05
C THR A 36 -10.72 2.83 -2.70
N ASN A 37 -10.04 3.53 -3.61
CA ASN A 37 -9.68 4.93 -3.41
C ASN A 37 -10.93 5.83 -3.36
N ILE A 38 -11.92 5.58 -4.22
CA ILE A 38 -13.18 6.32 -4.21
C ILE A 38 -13.88 6.15 -2.86
N ARG A 39 -14.07 4.92 -2.41
CA ARG A 39 -14.70 4.62 -1.10
C ARG A 39 -13.99 5.33 0.06
N HIS A 40 -12.65 5.28 0.08
CA HIS A 40 -11.88 5.97 1.12
C HIS A 40 -12.08 7.48 1.07
N HIS A 41 -12.03 8.10 -0.12
CA HIS A 41 -12.29 9.53 -0.29
C HIS A 41 -13.70 9.92 0.16
N ILE A 42 -14.71 9.18 -0.30
CA ILE A 42 -16.12 9.44 0.05
C ILE A 42 -16.34 9.27 1.56
N HIS A 43 -15.76 8.24 2.19
CA HIS A 43 -15.85 8.06 3.63
C HIS A 43 -15.30 9.27 4.41
N LEU A 44 -14.13 9.77 4.02
CA LEU A 44 -13.52 10.94 4.68
C LEU A 44 -14.34 12.22 4.47
N ILE A 45 -14.86 12.44 3.25
CA ILE A 45 -15.64 13.64 2.92
C ILE A 45 -17.02 13.58 3.58
N ALA A 46 -17.71 12.45 3.53
CA ALA A 46 -19.00 12.30 4.18
C ALA A 46 -18.88 12.50 5.71
N GLY A 47 -17.83 11.94 6.33
CA GLY A 47 -17.57 12.16 7.76
C GLY A 47 -17.25 13.63 8.09
N PHE A 48 -16.53 14.33 7.21
CA PHE A 48 -16.29 15.77 7.35
C PHE A 48 -17.57 16.59 7.25
N LEU A 49 -18.38 16.35 6.21
CA LEU A 49 -19.62 17.09 5.95
C LEU A 49 -20.70 16.79 7.01
N SER A 50 -20.81 15.55 7.47
CA SER A 50 -21.71 15.19 8.57
C SER A 50 -21.38 15.92 9.87
N HIS A 51 -20.08 16.11 10.14
CA HIS A 51 -19.66 16.93 11.27
C HIS A 51 -20.02 18.42 11.07
N MET A 52 -19.84 18.97 9.86
CA MET A 52 -20.28 20.34 9.57
C MET A 52 -21.78 20.52 9.81
N GLU A 53 -22.57 19.55 9.40
CA GLU A 53 -24.02 19.57 9.63
C GLU A 53 -24.37 19.53 11.12
N SER A 54 -23.65 18.74 11.94
CA SER A 54 -23.85 18.71 13.40
C SER A 54 -23.51 20.04 14.09
N GLU A 55 -22.63 20.85 13.48
CA GLU A 55 -22.29 22.21 13.91
C GLU A 55 -23.25 23.27 13.33
N GLY A 56 -24.34 22.88 12.67
CA GLY A 56 -25.30 23.78 12.07
C GLY A 56 -24.88 24.41 10.73
N ILE A 57 -23.79 23.93 10.14
CA ILE A 57 -23.26 24.36 8.85
C ILE A 57 -23.89 23.50 7.77
N THR A 58 -24.89 24.03 7.06
CA THR A 58 -25.75 23.29 6.13
C THR A 58 -25.42 23.52 4.65
N SER A 59 -24.44 24.38 4.35
CA SER A 59 -24.01 24.63 2.96
C SER A 59 -22.51 24.81 2.85
N LEU A 60 -21.93 24.44 1.68
CA LEU A 60 -20.48 24.53 1.46
C LEU A 60 -19.90 25.95 1.58
N PRO A 61 -20.58 27.03 1.14
CA PRO A 61 -20.09 28.40 1.33
C PRO A 61 -19.95 28.82 2.80
N MET A 62 -20.70 28.21 3.73
CA MET A 62 -20.59 28.51 5.15
C MET A 62 -19.33 27.88 5.81
N ILE A 63 -18.68 26.95 5.14
CA ILE A 63 -17.47 26.30 5.67
C ILE A 63 -16.30 27.26 5.61
N LYS A 64 -15.77 27.59 6.79
CA LYS A 64 -14.61 28.49 6.96
C LYS A 64 -13.33 27.71 7.20
N ALA A 65 -12.19 28.40 7.13
CA ALA A 65 -10.87 27.83 7.41
C ALA A 65 -10.77 27.18 8.80
N GLU A 66 -11.39 27.80 9.80
CA GLU A 66 -11.41 27.33 11.21
C GLU A 66 -11.99 25.91 11.30
N HIS A 67 -13.13 25.65 10.65
CA HIS A 67 -13.78 24.32 10.66
C HIS A 67 -12.90 23.25 10.01
N ILE A 68 -12.19 23.62 8.95
CA ILE A 68 -11.25 22.69 8.28
C ILE A 68 -10.05 22.40 9.19
N HIS A 69 -9.51 23.43 9.86
CA HIS A 69 -8.36 23.29 10.75
C HIS A 69 -8.69 22.44 11.98
N GLU A 70 -9.85 22.63 12.58
CA GLU A 70 -10.32 21.86 13.73
C GLU A 70 -10.45 20.38 13.38
N ARG A 71 -11.13 20.06 12.28
CA ARG A 71 -11.25 18.67 11.81
C ARG A 71 -9.95 18.06 11.36
N PHE A 72 -9.05 18.87 10.78
CA PHE A 72 -7.70 18.43 10.45
C PHE A 72 -6.89 18.09 11.71
N ALA A 73 -7.00 18.91 12.76
CA ALA A 73 -6.32 18.66 14.04
C ALA A 73 -6.78 17.34 14.69
N ALA A 74 -8.10 17.06 14.65
CA ALA A 74 -8.73 15.87 15.20
C ALA A 74 -8.55 14.61 14.31
N ALA A 75 -8.07 14.74 13.06
CA ALA A 75 -7.95 13.61 12.16
C ALA A 75 -6.79 12.67 12.54
N ASN A 76 -7.07 11.37 12.69
CA ASN A 76 -6.06 10.33 12.90
C ASN A 76 -5.14 10.17 11.67
N ASP A 77 -5.73 10.15 10.45
CA ASP A 77 -5.00 10.17 9.18
C ASP A 77 -5.02 11.58 8.59
N LYS A 78 -4.12 12.45 9.07
CA LYS A 78 -3.99 13.83 8.59
C LYS A 78 -3.65 13.91 7.10
N ALA A 79 -2.86 12.96 6.59
CA ALA A 79 -2.44 12.96 5.19
C ALA A 79 -3.60 12.55 4.26
N GLY A 80 -4.35 11.52 4.62
CA GLY A 80 -5.55 11.09 3.91
C GLY A 80 -6.64 12.14 3.94
N PHE A 81 -6.93 12.70 5.12
CA PHE A 81 -7.88 13.80 5.27
C PHE A 81 -7.52 15.00 4.39
N ARG A 82 -6.27 15.48 4.49
CA ARG A 82 -5.76 16.58 3.65
C ARG A 82 -5.97 16.31 2.16
N LYS A 83 -5.61 15.10 1.70
CA LYS A 83 -5.75 14.71 0.30
C LYS A 83 -7.22 14.71 -0.14
N ALA A 84 -8.11 14.15 0.66
CA ALA A 84 -9.53 14.05 0.35
C ALA A 84 -10.19 15.42 0.32
N VAL A 85 -10.04 16.23 1.37
CA VAL A 85 -10.65 17.55 1.50
C VAL A 85 -10.10 18.53 0.44
N LYS A 86 -8.79 18.47 0.17
CA LYS A 86 -8.19 19.28 -0.90
C LYS A 86 -8.80 18.97 -2.27
N MET A 87 -8.99 17.69 -2.58
CA MET A 87 -9.57 17.29 -3.86
C MET A 87 -11.04 17.64 -3.94
N PHE A 88 -11.77 17.52 -2.83
CA PHE A 88 -13.18 17.89 -2.75
C PHE A 88 -13.40 19.39 -2.96
N PHE A 89 -12.67 20.26 -2.28
CA PHE A 89 -12.84 21.71 -2.48
C PHE A 89 -12.41 22.19 -3.87
N ARG A 90 -11.41 21.58 -4.49
CA ARG A 90 -11.10 21.83 -5.91
C ARG A 90 -12.24 21.42 -6.84
N TYR A 91 -12.87 20.28 -6.56
CA TYR A 91 -14.07 19.88 -7.28
C TYR A 91 -15.21 20.87 -7.03
N ALA A 92 -15.47 21.26 -5.79
CA ALA A 92 -16.54 22.18 -5.43
C ALA A 92 -16.36 23.55 -6.12
N CYS A 93 -15.14 24.08 -6.15
CA CYS A 93 -14.82 25.33 -6.86
C CYS A 93 -14.99 25.16 -8.38
N LYS A 94 -14.47 24.08 -8.96
CA LYS A 94 -14.60 23.80 -10.41
C LYS A 94 -16.05 23.76 -10.89
N TYR A 95 -16.97 23.29 -10.06
CA TYR A 95 -18.39 23.16 -10.39
C TYR A 95 -19.27 24.26 -9.77
N GLY A 96 -18.67 25.36 -9.30
CA GLY A 96 -19.40 26.55 -8.81
C GLY A 96 -20.16 26.32 -7.50
N LEU A 97 -19.83 25.30 -6.73
CA LEU A 97 -20.45 25.03 -5.42
C LEU A 97 -19.87 25.93 -4.31
N VAL A 98 -18.70 26.48 -4.54
CA VAL A 98 -18.01 27.50 -3.73
C VAL A 98 -17.34 28.49 -4.67
N GLU A 99 -17.24 29.76 -4.28
CA GLU A 99 -16.62 30.81 -5.11
C GLU A 99 -15.10 30.66 -5.20
N ASN A 100 -14.46 30.25 -4.11
CA ASN A 100 -13.02 30.17 -4.01
C ASN A 100 -12.53 28.73 -3.76
N ASP A 101 -11.29 28.45 -4.18
CA ASP A 101 -10.63 27.18 -3.88
C ASP A 101 -10.16 27.13 -2.41
N ASN A 102 -11.04 26.66 -1.52
CA ASN A 102 -10.78 26.50 -0.10
C ASN A 102 -9.71 25.42 0.21
N SER A 103 -9.23 24.71 -0.83
CA SER A 103 -8.15 23.73 -0.66
C SER A 103 -6.84 24.35 -0.12
N ARG A 104 -6.69 25.67 -0.23
CA ARG A 104 -5.54 26.43 0.27
C ARG A 104 -5.52 26.54 1.80
N TRP A 105 -6.67 26.44 2.46
CA TRP A 105 -6.79 26.52 3.92
C TRP A 105 -6.28 25.27 4.66
N ILE A 106 -6.08 24.16 3.93
CA ILE A 106 -5.71 22.91 4.56
C ILE A 106 -4.21 22.90 4.87
N PRO A 107 -3.81 22.74 6.15
CA PRO A 107 -2.41 22.78 6.58
C PRO A 107 -1.54 21.76 5.82
N ALA A 108 -0.28 22.10 5.64
CA ALA A 108 0.69 21.16 5.11
C ALA A 108 0.95 20.04 6.14
N VAL A 109 1.02 18.81 5.66
CA VAL A 109 1.47 17.68 6.48
C VAL A 109 2.93 17.43 6.16
N PRO A 110 3.84 17.48 7.13
CA PRO A 110 5.21 17.06 6.91
C PRO A 110 5.22 15.65 6.32
N ARG A 111 5.95 15.45 5.23
CA ARG A 111 6.12 14.13 4.63
C ARG A 111 7.08 13.32 5.48
N HIS A 112 6.60 12.82 6.61
CA HIS A 112 7.36 11.81 7.33
C HIS A 112 7.31 10.52 6.51
N ARG A 113 8.42 10.20 5.86
CA ARG A 113 8.60 8.93 5.17
C ARG A 113 9.36 8.03 6.14
N PRO A 114 8.70 7.09 6.81
CA PRO A 114 9.41 6.17 7.71
C PRO A 114 10.41 5.36 6.89
N ILE A 115 11.50 4.98 7.54
CA ILE A 115 12.47 4.04 6.98
C ILE A 115 11.73 2.73 6.67
N PRO A 116 11.92 2.13 5.49
CA PRO A 116 11.31 0.84 5.19
C PRO A 116 11.71 -0.20 6.22
N SER A 117 10.75 -0.98 6.70
CA SER A 117 11.05 -2.15 7.53
C SER A 117 11.71 -3.19 6.65
N VAL A 118 12.88 -3.63 7.05
CA VAL A 118 13.68 -4.64 6.35
C VAL A 118 13.87 -5.83 7.26
N TYR A 119 13.58 -7.01 6.77
CA TYR A 119 13.86 -8.29 7.41
C TYR A 119 15.17 -8.83 6.86
N THR A 120 16.02 -9.39 7.73
CA THR A 120 17.28 -10.02 7.30
C THR A 120 17.02 -11.29 6.49
N LYS A 121 18.03 -11.79 5.79
CA LYS A 121 17.92 -13.07 5.07
C LYS A 121 17.52 -14.20 6.02
N ASP A 122 18.14 -14.29 7.20
CA ASP A 122 17.83 -15.29 8.23
C ASP A 122 16.41 -15.15 8.79
N GLU A 123 15.92 -13.91 9.00
CA GLU A 123 14.53 -13.69 9.41
C GLU A 123 13.54 -14.16 8.35
N ILE A 124 13.85 -13.96 7.06
CA ILE A 124 12.99 -14.43 5.95
C ILE A 124 12.95 -15.96 5.94
N GLU A 125 14.08 -16.66 6.12
CA GLU A 125 14.10 -18.11 6.21
C GLU A 125 13.28 -18.58 7.43
N ARG A 126 13.46 -17.97 8.60
CA ARG A 126 12.64 -18.29 9.80
C ARG A 126 11.14 -18.06 9.56
N ILE A 127 10.76 -17.04 8.79
CA ILE A 127 9.35 -16.82 8.42
C ILE A 127 8.84 -17.97 7.56
N LEU A 128 9.61 -18.43 6.58
CA LEU A 128 9.26 -19.55 5.72
C LEU A 128 9.18 -20.86 6.51
N ASP A 129 10.14 -21.12 7.38
CA ASP A 129 10.21 -22.32 8.23
C ASP A 129 9.08 -22.38 9.26
N SER A 130 8.52 -21.23 9.67
CA SER A 130 7.40 -21.16 10.61
C SER A 130 6.08 -21.69 10.05
N ILE A 131 6.04 -22.05 8.76
CA ILE A 131 4.82 -22.45 8.08
C ILE A 131 4.71 -23.97 8.01
N ASP A 132 3.68 -24.53 8.66
CA ASP A 132 3.39 -25.95 8.61
C ASP A 132 2.89 -26.36 7.21
N ARG A 133 3.79 -26.93 6.41
CA ARG A 133 3.52 -27.40 5.04
C ARG A 133 2.76 -28.74 4.98
N ALA A 134 2.47 -29.38 6.09
CA ALA A 134 1.64 -30.59 6.10
C ALA A 134 0.17 -30.29 5.79
N THR A 135 -0.29 -29.06 6.01
CA THR A 135 -1.66 -28.63 5.77
C THR A 135 -1.85 -27.97 4.40
N SER A 136 -3.04 -28.09 3.81
CA SER A 136 -3.36 -27.41 2.54
C SER A 136 -3.23 -25.89 2.65
N LEU A 137 -3.61 -25.30 3.79
CA LEU A 137 -3.42 -23.88 4.08
C LEU A 137 -1.93 -23.51 4.16
N GLY A 138 -1.15 -24.35 4.78
CA GLY A 138 0.29 -24.15 4.91
C GLY A 138 1.01 -24.19 3.57
N LYS A 139 0.70 -25.16 2.71
CA LYS A 139 1.25 -25.25 1.34
C LYS A 139 0.94 -23.97 0.53
N ARG A 140 -0.32 -23.51 0.56
CA ARG A 140 -0.72 -22.23 -0.06
C ARG A 140 0.08 -21.05 0.50
N ASN A 141 0.12 -20.94 1.82
CA ASN A 141 0.73 -19.80 2.52
C ASN A 141 2.25 -19.76 2.28
N TYR A 142 2.91 -20.91 2.32
CA TYR A 142 4.33 -21.05 2.02
C TYR A 142 4.65 -20.59 0.60
N CYS A 143 3.96 -21.14 -0.41
CA CYS A 143 4.14 -20.78 -1.80
C CYS A 143 3.95 -19.27 -2.02
N MET A 144 2.90 -18.70 -1.45
CA MET A 144 2.59 -17.29 -1.58
C MET A 144 3.64 -16.38 -0.92
N ILE A 145 4.10 -16.72 0.30
CA ILE A 145 5.13 -15.95 1.01
C ILE A 145 6.48 -16.08 0.31
N LEU A 146 6.81 -17.26 -0.20
CA LEU A 146 8.03 -17.49 -0.98
C LEU A 146 8.07 -16.60 -2.22
N ILE A 147 7.00 -16.57 -3.01
CA ILE A 147 6.86 -15.67 -4.16
C ILE A 147 7.02 -14.20 -3.75
N ALA A 148 6.39 -13.78 -2.64
CA ALA A 148 6.51 -12.42 -2.13
C ALA A 148 7.95 -12.07 -1.71
N ALA A 149 8.66 -13.01 -1.08
CA ALA A 149 10.00 -12.82 -0.56
C ALA A 149 11.08 -12.85 -1.65
N ARG A 150 10.98 -13.80 -2.59
CA ARG A 150 12.01 -14.02 -3.63
C ARG A 150 11.82 -13.14 -4.86
N LEU A 151 10.58 -12.85 -5.25
CA LEU A 151 10.28 -12.06 -6.45
C LEU A 151 9.80 -10.64 -6.11
N GLY A 152 9.45 -10.38 -4.87
CA GLY A 152 8.98 -9.06 -4.44
C GLY A 152 7.67 -8.64 -5.09
N ILE A 153 6.82 -9.57 -5.55
CA ILE A 153 5.53 -9.28 -6.17
C ILE A 153 4.61 -8.58 -5.17
N ARG A 154 3.86 -7.56 -5.61
CA ARG A 154 2.94 -6.82 -4.73
C ARG A 154 1.75 -7.68 -4.30
N SER A 155 1.20 -7.42 -3.11
CA SER A 155 0.03 -8.16 -2.60
C SER A 155 -1.15 -8.18 -3.56
N CYS A 156 -1.44 -7.07 -4.26
CA CYS A 156 -2.53 -7.03 -5.23
C CYS A 156 -2.25 -7.93 -6.44
N ASP A 157 -0.99 -7.96 -6.88
CA ASP A 157 -0.59 -8.78 -8.03
C ASP A 157 -0.57 -10.27 -7.66
N ILE A 158 -0.13 -10.62 -6.43
CA ILE A 158 -0.25 -11.99 -5.89
C ILE A 158 -1.72 -12.41 -5.77
N ALA A 159 -2.59 -11.53 -5.26
CA ALA A 159 -4.03 -11.80 -5.14
C ALA A 159 -4.69 -12.00 -6.50
N GLY A 160 -4.23 -11.29 -7.51
CA GLY A 160 -4.72 -11.35 -8.87
C GLY A 160 -4.05 -12.39 -9.76
N LEU A 161 -3.02 -13.10 -9.25
CA LEU A 161 -2.24 -14.07 -10.03
C LEU A 161 -3.13 -15.21 -10.53
N LYS A 162 -3.12 -15.45 -11.81
CA LYS A 162 -3.92 -16.49 -12.46
C LYS A 162 -3.07 -17.68 -12.87
N LEU A 163 -3.73 -18.82 -13.08
CA LEU A 163 -3.07 -20.04 -13.58
C LEU A 163 -2.41 -19.81 -14.97
N GLU A 164 -3.04 -19.00 -15.81
CA GLU A 164 -2.51 -18.65 -17.13
C GLU A 164 -1.26 -17.76 -17.09
N ASP A 165 -1.01 -17.08 -15.97
CA ASP A 165 0.18 -16.23 -15.78
C ASP A 165 1.43 -17.08 -15.49
N ILE A 166 1.25 -18.33 -15.06
CA ILE A 166 2.33 -19.28 -14.80
C ILE A 166 2.74 -19.97 -16.09
N ARG A 167 3.79 -19.51 -16.72
CA ARG A 167 4.34 -20.02 -17.96
C ARG A 167 5.37 -21.12 -17.71
N HIS A 168 4.92 -22.29 -17.28
CA HIS A 168 5.80 -23.40 -16.87
C HIS A 168 6.84 -23.78 -17.94
N ARG A 169 6.47 -23.82 -19.23
CA ARG A 169 7.38 -24.17 -20.32
C ARG A 169 8.45 -23.11 -20.55
N GLU A 170 8.16 -21.88 -20.25
CA GLU A 170 9.06 -20.73 -20.40
C GLU A 170 9.87 -20.46 -19.11
N GLY A 171 9.50 -21.09 -18.00
CA GLY A 171 10.10 -20.84 -16.68
C GLY A 171 9.80 -19.45 -16.13
N LEU A 172 8.66 -18.85 -16.50
CA LEU A 172 8.33 -17.46 -16.18
C LEU A 172 6.95 -17.31 -15.53
N ILE A 173 6.82 -16.32 -14.64
CA ILE A 173 5.55 -15.74 -14.22
C ILE A 173 5.40 -14.40 -14.94
N ARG A 174 4.39 -14.26 -15.78
CA ARG A 174 4.11 -13.05 -16.55
C ARG A 174 2.84 -12.40 -16.06
N ILE A 175 2.92 -11.18 -15.52
CA ILE A 175 1.79 -10.43 -14.98
C ILE A 175 1.75 -9.01 -15.52
N ILE A 176 0.55 -8.44 -15.58
CA ILE A 176 0.36 -7.00 -15.73
C ILE A 176 0.10 -6.46 -14.34
N GLN A 177 0.99 -5.61 -13.84
CA GLN A 177 0.89 -5.05 -12.47
C GLN A 177 -0.36 -4.19 -12.33
N GLN A 178 -1.27 -4.53 -11.40
CA GLN A 178 -2.55 -3.83 -11.20
C GLN A 178 -2.43 -2.35 -10.82
N LYS A 179 -1.29 -1.94 -10.27
CA LYS A 179 -1.09 -0.56 -9.82
C LYS A 179 -0.51 0.36 -10.91
N THR A 180 0.22 -0.20 -11.86
CA THR A 180 1.04 0.57 -12.81
C THR A 180 0.73 0.23 -14.26
N ASP A 181 -0.09 -0.81 -14.50
CA ASP A 181 -0.42 -1.37 -15.81
C ASP A 181 0.81 -1.78 -16.65
N ILE A 182 1.95 -2.04 -15.96
CA ILE A 182 3.20 -2.45 -16.61
C ILE A 182 3.27 -3.97 -16.64
N PRO A 183 3.54 -4.58 -17.81
CA PRO A 183 3.86 -6.00 -17.90
C PRO A 183 5.22 -6.26 -17.26
N VAL A 184 5.31 -7.29 -16.42
CA VAL A 184 6.57 -7.74 -15.80
C VAL A 184 6.64 -9.25 -15.87
N GLU A 185 7.85 -9.73 -16.13
CA GLU A 185 8.20 -11.13 -16.15
C GLU A 185 9.14 -11.45 -14.99
N TYR A 186 8.84 -12.51 -14.28
CA TYR A 186 9.65 -13.00 -13.17
C TYR A 186 10.11 -14.43 -13.47
N PRO A 187 11.38 -14.80 -13.21
CA PRO A 187 11.82 -16.17 -13.33
C PRO A 187 11.14 -17.05 -12.28
N ILE A 188 10.77 -18.28 -12.66
CA ILE A 188 10.35 -19.30 -11.70
C ILE A 188 11.61 -19.98 -11.20
N LEU A 189 12.02 -19.64 -9.95
CA LEU A 189 13.12 -20.29 -9.28
C LEU A 189 12.72 -21.73 -8.91
N ASP A 190 13.67 -22.66 -8.80
CA ASP A 190 13.40 -24.08 -8.50
C ASP A 190 12.55 -24.25 -7.25
N GLU A 191 12.90 -23.53 -6.15
CA GLU A 191 12.13 -23.54 -4.89
C GLU A 191 10.68 -23.06 -5.07
N ILE A 192 10.45 -22.09 -5.98
CA ILE A 192 9.11 -21.58 -6.33
C ILE A 192 8.36 -22.61 -7.17
N ALA A 193 9.03 -23.25 -8.13
CA ALA A 193 8.43 -24.29 -8.96
C ALA A 193 7.93 -25.47 -8.12
N GLU A 194 8.76 -25.93 -7.17
CA GLU A 194 8.40 -26.99 -6.21
C GLU A 194 7.22 -26.59 -5.34
N ALA A 195 7.24 -25.37 -4.77
CA ALA A 195 6.16 -24.88 -3.92
C ALA A 195 4.84 -24.67 -4.69
N LEU A 196 4.91 -24.17 -5.92
CA LEU A 196 3.76 -24.05 -6.80
C LEU A 196 3.16 -25.41 -7.11
N LYS A 197 4.00 -26.36 -7.51
CA LYS A 197 3.57 -27.72 -7.81
C LYS A 197 2.92 -28.39 -6.61
N ASP A 198 3.57 -28.32 -5.43
CA ASP A 198 3.02 -28.93 -4.21
C ASP A 198 1.67 -28.30 -3.83
N TYR A 199 1.52 -26.99 -3.98
CA TYR A 199 0.24 -26.32 -3.71
C TYR A 199 -0.83 -26.67 -4.75
N LEU A 200 -0.51 -26.59 -6.04
CA LEU A 200 -1.49 -26.78 -7.11
C LEU A 200 -1.99 -28.23 -7.17
N ASP A 201 -1.09 -29.21 -7.04
CA ASP A 201 -1.42 -30.62 -7.18
C ASP A 201 -2.04 -31.22 -5.89
N ASN A 202 -1.61 -30.73 -4.70
CA ASN A 202 -1.91 -31.41 -3.44
C ASN A 202 -2.78 -30.58 -2.47
N ALA A 203 -3.03 -29.29 -2.75
CA ALA A 203 -3.63 -28.44 -1.75
C ALA A 203 -4.61 -27.38 -2.27
N ARG A 204 -4.51 -27.00 -3.53
CA ARG A 204 -5.44 -26.05 -4.13
C ARG A 204 -6.83 -26.69 -4.21
N PRO A 205 -7.89 -26.04 -3.68
CA PRO A 205 -9.24 -26.54 -3.85
C PRO A 205 -9.61 -26.67 -5.32
N ASP A 206 -10.37 -27.71 -5.64
CA ASP A 206 -11.00 -27.84 -6.96
C ASP A 206 -11.96 -26.68 -7.18
N SER A 207 -11.78 -25.92 -8.25
CA SER A 207 -12.52 -24.69 -8.51
C SER A 207 -12.32 -24.21 -9.95
N ASP A 208 -13.40 -23.71 -10.55
CA ASP A 208 -13.39 -23.06 -11.88
C ASP A 208 -12.74 -21.67 -11.85
N LEU A 209 -12.35 -21.17 -10.69
CA LEU A 209 -11.68 -19.88 -10.58
C LEU A 209 -10.27 -19.95 -11.16
N ALA A 210 -9.96 -19.02 -12.05
CA ALA A 210 -8.66 -18.94 -12.72
C ALA A 210 -7.50 -18.50 -11.79
N TYR A 211 -7.80 -18.04 -10.56
CA TYR A 211 -6.78 -17.55 -9.64
C TYR A 211 -5.92 -18.67 -9.06
N VAL A 212 -4.62 -18.43 -8.92
CA VAL A 212 -3.69 -19.37 -8.28
C VAL A 212 -4.05 -19.52 -6.81
N PHE A 213 -4.13 -18.43 -6.05
CA PHE A 213 -4.37 -18.46 -4.62
C PHE A 213 -5.84 -18.23 -4.26
N LEU A 214 -6.44 -19.26 -3.67
CA LEU A 214 -7.83 -19.23 -3.24
C LEU A 214 -7.96 -19.04 -1.73
N ALA A 215 -8.95 -18.27 -1.31
CA ALA A 215 -9.36 -18.21 0.09
C ALA A 215 -10.04 -19.53 0.46
N GLN A 216 -9.68 -20.02 1.64
CA GLN A 216 -10.33 -21.18 2.24
C GLN A 216 -11.01 -20.69 3.50
N PRO A 217 -12.21 -20.31 3.50
CA PRO A 217 -13.25 -20.93 4.28
C PRO A 217 -14.48 -21.14 3.42
N ARG A 218 -15.24 -22.00 3.86
CA ARG A 218 -16.40 -22.59 3.22
C ARG A 218 -17.62 -21.71 3.28
N PRO A 219 -18.56 -21.85 2.35
CA PRO A 219 -18.76 -22.98 1.44
C PRO A 219 -18.20 -22.81 0.03
N VAL A 220 -17.72 -21.64 -0.36
CA VAL A 220 -17.31 -21.40 -1.74
C VAL A 220 -15.87 -20.85 -1.77
N ALA A 221 -14.99 -21.48 -2.51
CA ALA A 221 -13.67 -20.95 -2.79
C ALA A 221 -13.83 -19.58 -3.50
N SER A 222 -13.05 -18.59 -3.06
CA SER A 222 -12.95 -17.27 -3.68
C SER A 222 -11.50 -16.90 -3.88
N ALA A 223 -11.22 -15.91 -4.74
CA ALA A 223 -9.88 -15.38 -4.85
C ALA A 223 -9.41 -14.85 -3.49
N LEU A 224 -8.14 -15.10 -3.14
CA LEU A 224 -7.56 -14.56 -1.92
C LEU A 224 -7.44 -13.03 -2.03
N SER A 225 -7.93 -12.30 -1.04
CA SER A 225 -7.84 -10.83 -1.04
C SER A 225 -6.46 -10.35 -0.59
N THR A 226 -6.11 -9.10 -0.95
CA THR A 226 -4.89 -8.44 -0.43
C THR A 226 -4.85 -8.38 1.09
N GLN A 227 -6.00 -8.25 1.73
CA GLN A 227 -6.13 -8.28 3.20
C GLN A 227 -5.82 -9.68 3.75
N GLY A 228 -6.26 -10.72 3.04
CA GLY A 228 -5.94 -12.10 3.37
C GLY A 228 -4.43 -12.37 3.27
N ILE A 229 -3.79 -11.86 2.23
CA ILE A 229 -2.32 -11.97 2.07
C ILE A 229 -1.61 -11.26 3.22
N TYR A 230 -2.03 -10.04 3.57
CA TYR A 230 -1.48 -9.31 4.70
C TYR A 230 -1.58 -10.11 6.01
N ALA A 231 -2.75 -10.68 6.30
CA ALA A 231 -2.97 -11.47 7.50
C ALA A 231 -2.09 -12.73 7.54
N VAL A 232 -1.93 -13.40 6.39
CA VAL A 232 -1.08 -14.59 6.28
C VAL A 232 0.39 -14.25 6.52
N VAL A 233 0.92 -13.22 5.88
CA VAL A 233 2.32 -12.80 6.05
C VAL A 233 2.56 -12.34 7.49
N SER A 234 1.69 -11.49 8.05
CA SER A 234 1.80 -11.01 9.43
C SER A 234 1.74 -12.16 10.43
N GLY A 235 0.86 -13.13 10.21
CA GLY A 235 0.78 -14.33 11.06
C GLY A 235 2.03 -15.22 10.97
N ALA A 236 2.67 -15.34 9.81
CA ALA A 236 3.93 -16.08 9.66
C ALA A 236 5.08 -15.35 10.38
N ILE A 237 5.18 -14.03 10.27
CA ILE A 237 6.19 -13.22 10.98
C ILE A 237 6.03 -13.39 12.50
N ALA A 238 4.80 -13.35 13.01
CA ALA A 238 4.52 -13.57 14.44
C ALA A 238 4.92 -14.98 14.90
N ARG A 239 4.58 -16.02 14.13
CA ARG A 239 4.98 -17.40 14.45
C ARG A 239 6.49 -17.62 14.43
N ALA A 240 7.21 -16.92 13.57
CA ALA A 240 8.67 -16.94 13.54
C ALA A 240 9.32 -16.26 14.77
N GLY A 241 8.53 -15.71 15.69
CA GLY A 241 9.02 -15.03 16.90
C GLY A 241 9.78 -13.73 16.60
N ILE A 242 9.43 -13.05 15.51
CA ILE A 242 10.07 -11.80 15.11
C ILE A 242 9.29 -10.62 15.69
N ASP A 243 9.98 -9.69 16.33
CA ASP A 243 9.36 -8.47 16.87
C ASP A 243 8.83 -7.58 15.76
N MET A 244 7.54 -7.29 15.84
CA MET A 244 6.80 -6.43 14.89
C MET A 244 6.42 -5.06 15.47
N SER A 245 6.75 -4.77 16.74
CA SER A 245 6.26 -3.58 17.46
C SER A 245 6.62 -2.25 16.78
N SER A 246 7.81 -2.17 16.16
CA SER A 246 8.30 -0.99 15.45
C SER A 246 8.43 -1.20 13.94
N ARG A 247 8.06 -2.37 13.42
CA ARG A 247 8.29 -2.78 12.02
C ARG A 247 6.98 -2.94 11.27
N ARG A 248 6.97 -2.49 10.01
CA ARG A 248 5.87 -2.83 9.09
C ARG A 248 5.93 -4.32 8.78
N HIS A 249 4.77 -4.95 8.68
CA HIS A 249 4.61 -6.35 8.36
C HIS A 249 3.62 -6.53 7.19
N GLY A 250 3.73 -7.66 6.49
CA GLY A 250 2.99 -7.93 5.26
C GLY A 250 3.91 -8.00 4.04
N ALA A 251 3.35 -8.36 2.87
CA ALA A 251 4.13 -8.61 1.65
C ALA A 251 4.94 -7.39 1.18
N HIS A 252 4.50 -6.17 1.49
CA HIS A 252 5.28 -4.98 1.14
C HIS A 252 6.61 -4.88 1.91
N ALA A 253 6.65 -5.37 3.15
CA ALA A 253 7.89 -5.42 3.93
C ALA A 253 8.86 -6.45 3.33
N LEU A 254 8.38 -7.63 2.90
CA LEU A 254 9.20 -8.63 2.20
C LEU A 254 9.79 -8.06 0.90
N ARG A 255 8.98 -7.34 0.12
CA ARG A 255 9.45 -6.64 -1.08
C ARG A 255 10.51 -5.58 -0.77
N SER A 256 10.36 -4.82 0.32
CA SER A 256 11.35 -3.84 0.76
C SER A 256 12.65 -4.52 1.19
N SER A 257 12.54 -5.69 1.83
CA SER A 257 13.68 -6.51 2.23
C SER A 257 14.46 -7.01 1.02
N LEU A 258 13.76 -7.57 0.02
CA LEU A 258 14.39 -8.01 -1.23
C LEU A 258 15.15 -6.86 -1.90
N ALA A 259 14.54 -5.68 -2.03
CA ALA A 259 15.20 -4.51 -2.61
C ALA A 259 16.46 -4.11 -1.84
N SER A 260 16.41 -4.14 -0.50
CA SER A 260 17.55 -3.81 0.35
C SER A 260 18.65 -4.88 0.27
N HIS A 261 18.31 -6.15 0.13
CA HIS A 261 19.28 -7.21 -0.07
C HIS A 261 19.96 -7.11 -1.44
N LEU A 262 19.19 -6.86 -2.51
CA LEU A 262 19.76 -6.65 -3.84
C LEU A 262 20.74 -5.46 -3.86
N LEU A 263 20.42 -4.39 -3.14
CA LEU A 263 21.29 -3.24 -3.01
C LEU A 263 22.56 -3.58 -2.22
N ALA A 264 22.45 -4.30 -1.13
CA ALA A 264 23.58 -4.79 -0.34
C ALA A 264 24.47 -5.77 -1.12
N ASP A 265 23.88 -6.55 -2.04
CA ASP A 265 24.57 -7.44 -2.95
C ASP A 265 25.18 -6.69 -4.18
N GLY A 266 25.20 -5.34 -4.16
CA GLY A 266 25.85 -4.49 -5.16
C GLY A 266 25.04 -4.22 -6.43
N LYS A 267 23.72 -4.58 -6.45
CA LYS A 267 22.88 -4.28 -7.59
C LYS A 267 22.56 -2.78 -7.69
N THR A 268 22.56 -2.28 -8.91
CA THR A 268 22.26 -0.87 -9.19
C THR A 268 20.77 -0.56 -9.03
N TYR A 269 20.42 0.70 -8.78
CA TYR A 269 19.02 1.12 -8.70
C TYR A 269 18.19 0.78 -9.95
N PRO A 270 18.68 0.96 -11.19
CA PRO A 270 17.96 0.53 -12.39
C PRO A 270 17.67 -0.98 -12.42
N GLU A 271 18.64 -1.83 -12.03
CA GLU A 271 18.42 -3.27 -11.94
C GLU A 271 17.34 -3.63 -10.92
N ILE A 272 17.39 -3.02 -9.73
CA ILE A 272 16.36 -3.22 -8.70
C ILE A 272 14.99 -2.74 -9.18
N GLN A 273 14.93 -1.62 -9.89
CA GLN A 273 13.68 -1.13 -10.49
C GLN A 273 13.12 -2.10 -11.52
N GLN A 274 13.96 -2.67 -12.35
CA GLN A 274 13.58 -3.67 -13.34
C GLN A 274 13.04 -4.94 -12.66
N VAL A 275 13.78 -5.50 -11.71
CA VAL A 275 13.37 -6.70 -10.94
C VAL A 275 12.03 -6.47 -10.25
N LEU A 276 11.81 -5.31 -9.66
CA LEU A 276 10.58 -5.02 -8.94
C LEU A 276 9.45 -4.46 -9.82
N GLY A 277 9.70 -4.14 -11.08
CA GLY A 277 8.71 -3.51 -11.96
C GLY A 277 8.25 -2.15 -11.43
N HIS A 278 9.20 -1.23 -11.14
CA HIS A 278 8.89 0.12 -10.71
C HIS A 278 8.70 1.05 -11.90
N ALA A 279 7.55 1.74 -11.96
CA ALA A 279 7.22 2.70 -13.01
C ALA A 279 7.97 4.04 -12.88
N SER A 280 8.53 4.35 -11.71
CA SER A 280 9.11 5.66 -11.41
C SER A 280 10.42 5.54 -10.64
N PRO A 281 11.43 6.36 -10.99
CA PRO A 281 12.68 6.49 -10.23
C PRO A 281 12.45 6.87 -8.75
N ASP A 282 11.38 7.59 -8.44
CA ASP A 282 11.02 7.97 -7.07
C ASP A 282 10.75 6.77 -6.15
N ALA A 283 10.40 5.62 -6.70
CA ALA A 283 10.22 4.39 -5.92
C ALA A 283 11.56 3.90 -5.32
N ALA A 284 12.67 4.13 -6.01
CA ALA A 284 14.01 3.76 -5.54
C ALA A 284 14.50 4.64 -4.36
N ARG A 285 14.01 5.88 -4.24
CA ARG A 285 14.38 6.78 -3.13
C ARG A 285 14.07 6.20 -1.74
N HIS A 286 13.15 5.28 -1.64
CA HIS A 286 12.88 4.59 -0.37
C HIS A 286 14.06 3.74 0.09
N TYR A 287 14.78 3.12 -0.85
CA TYR A 287 15.90 2.22 -0.55
C TYR A 287 17.19 2.99 -0.28
N ILE A 288 17.40 4.15 -0.94
CA ILE A 288 18.51 5.07 -0.67
C ILE A 288 18.55 5.45 0.82
N ARG A 289 17.41 5.63 1.45
CA ARG A 289 17.34 5.98 2.88
C ARG A 289 17.77 4.85 3.80
N VAL A 290 17.50 3.61 3.45
CA VAL A 290 17.96 2.45 4.22
C VAL A 290 19.50 2.41 4.21
N GLU A 291 20.10 2.69 3.07
CA GLU A 291 21.54 2.68 2.92
C GLU A 291 22.20 3.91 3.59
N ALA A 292 21.59 5.07 3.46
CA ALA A 292 22.07 6.28 4.17
C ALA A 292 22.03 6.09 5.70
N GLU A 293 21.08 5.34 6.24
CA GLU A 293 21.03 5.03 7.66
C GLU A 293 22.11 4.02 8.07
N ARG A 294 22.37 2.99 7.25
CA ARG A 294 23.49 2.07 7.45
C ARG A 294 24.84 2.80 7.38
N LEU A 295 24.98 3.74 6.45
CA LEU A 295 26.19 4.57 6.35
C LEU A 295 26.37 5.48 7.58
N ARG A 296 25.26 5.92 8.21
CA ARG A 296 25.34 6.69 9.47
C ARG A 296 25.86 5.84 10.63
N GLU A 297 25.49 4.56 10.69
CA GLU A 297 26.03 3.62 11.70
C GLU A 297 27.55 3.41 11.52
N CYS A 298 28.06 3.57 10.30
CA CYS A 298 29.49 3.50 9.95
C CYS A 298 30.19 4.86 9.98
N ALA A 299 29.44 5.96 10.16
CA ALA A 299 30.02 7.30 10.17
C ALA A 299 30.91 7.50 11.40
N ILE A 300 32.14 7.94 11.17
CA ILE A 300 33.02 8.41 12.24
C ILE A 300 32.32 9.60 12.92
N GLU A 301 32.37 9.65 14.24
CA GLU A 301 31.87 10.79 14.99
C GLU A 301 32.47 12.09 14.43
N VAL A 302 31.58 13.00 13.99
CA VAL A 302 32.03 14.31 13.52
C VAL A 302 32.62 15.00 14.73
N PRO A 303 33.91 15.42 14.67
CA PRO A 303 34.52 16.12 15.77
C PRO A 303 33.65 17.34 16.16
N VAL A 304 33.43 17.50 17.45
CA VAL A 304 32.66 18.65 17.96
C VAL A 304 33.36 19.92 17.49
N PHE A 305 32.73 20.70 16.64
CA PHE A 305 33.27 21.98 16.20
C PHE A 305 33.54 22.87 17.43
N PRO A 306 34.70 23.53 17.51
CA PRO A 306 34.95 24.48 18.55
C PRO A 306 33.83 25.53 18.61
N ASN A 307 33.37 25.90 19.80
CA ASN A 307 32.29 26.86 20.01
C ASN A 307 32.49 28.18 19.23
N GLU A 308 33.70 28.57 19.03
CA GLU A 308 34.11 29.74 18.22
C GLU A 308 33.67 29.62 16.73
N LEU A 309 33.74 28.42 16.14
CA LEU A 309 33.29 28.19 14.78
C LEU A 309 31.76 28.14 14.69
N ILE A 310 31.08 27.63 15.72
CA ILE A 310 29.61 27.64 15.79
C ILE A 310 29.11 29.08 15.88
N ALA A 311 29.70 29.90 16.72
CA ALA A 311 29.39 31.32 16.84
C ALA A 311 29.62 32.09 15.53
N TYR A 312 30.74 31.85 14.85
CA TYR A 312 31.05 32.46 13.54
C TYR A 312 29.99 32.19 12.47
N PHE A 313 29.40 30.99 12.43
CA PHE A 313 28.34 30.66 11.48
C PHE A 313 26.93 31.10 11.91
N GLN A 314 26.71 31.37 13.19
CA GLN A 314 25.46 31.92 13.70
C GLN A 314 25.33 33.42 13.49
N GLU A 315 26.45 34.17 13.55
CA GLU A 315 26.49 35.63 13.33
C GLU A 315 26.34 36.05 11.85
N ARG A 316 26.39 35.10 10.91
CA ARG A 316 26.29 35.35 9.47
C ARG A 316 24.99 34.84 8.83
N ARG A 317 23.97 34.52 9.60
CA ARG A 317 22.61 34.27 9.15
C ARG A 317 21.77 35.52 9.37
#